data_99f0f3342802e2d4e5a3dda274318b75
#
_entry.id   99f0f3342802e2d4e5a3dda274318b75
#
_cell.length_a   1.000
_cell.length_b   1.000
_cell.length_c   1.000
_cell.angle_alpha   90.00
_cell.angle_beta   90.00
_cell.angle_gamma   90.00
#
_symmetry.space_group_name_H-M   'P 1'
#
loop_
_entity.id
_entity.type
_entity.pdbx_description
1 polymer ?
#
loop_
_entity_poly.entity_id
_entity_poly.type
_entity_poly.pdbx_seq_one_letter_code
_entity_poly.pdbx_strand_id
1 'polypeptide(L)'
;MLQVRYVIMTSKERVIKQLNFEKTDRVPFNFWMDRRLLADYERNLGEDFRITHYDADVIETFPLLEWPQGKGEERDGSFWFTEPLIKEWDEAEQLIMPDPEEEKVYSHIYANLKKYPDKAIFVNIPGPFTLLHGMRLMDNLFFDIYDNPDALHKITKRIMDIQNKVIEKVIRLPITAVYFQDDIASSSGLLLSIPMIEEFILDYFKEGIHMAKKAGKYVVFHSDGNVTGILDKLVEIGINAINPMQPEFNDFIAFKKNYHGRLAVYGGIDNTKIIPDGSISEIQDHISYIFNTLGQNGGLIMSSHDIPIHCPRENVDAMVQQIIKCKY
;
A
#
# COMPACT_ATOMS: atom_id res chain seq x y z
N MET A 1 -29.07 34.92 13.47
CA MET A 1 -27.86 34.10 13.64
C MET A 1 -27.93 32.91 12.68
N LEU A 2 -27.15 32.96 11.61
CA LEU A 2 -27.00 31.80 10.71
C LEU A 2 -26.19 30.74 11.48
N GLN A 3 -26.82 29.63 11.86
CA GLN A 3 -26.11 28.44 12.31
C GLN A 3 -25.28 27.94 11.13
N VAL A 4 -23.98 28.17 11.14
CA VAL A 4 -23.03 27.48 10.27
C VAL A 4 -23.06 26.01 10.69
N ARG A 5 -23.82 25.18 9.97
CA ARG A 5 -23.69 23.72 10.10
C ARG A 5 -22.33 23.39 9.56
N TYR A 6 -21.37 23.10 10.43
CA TYR A 6 -20.15 22.42 10.01
C TYR A 6 -20.55 21.08 9.43
N VAL A 7 -20.51 20.95 8.12
CA VAL A 7 -20.65 19.67 7.46
C VAL A 7 -19.37 18.90 7.82
N ILE A 8 -19.51 17.93 8.69
CA ILE A 8 -18.39 17.03 9.04
C ILE A 8 -18.06 16.23 7.77
N MET A 9 -16.82 16.37 7.32
CA MET A 9 -16.33 15.68 6.12
C MET A 9 -16.27 14.16 6.40
N THR A 10 -16.74 13.34 5.47
CA THR A 10 -16.58 11.89 5.55
C THR A 10 -15.10 11.51 5.37
N SER A 11 -14.71 10.34 5.85
CA SER A 11 -13.36 9.80 5.63
C SER A 11 -13.02 9.70 4.14
N LYS A 12 -13.97 9.24 3.33
CA LYS A 12 -13.82 9.12 1.88
C LYS A 12 -13.58 10.48 1.21
N GLU A 13 -14.37 11.49 1.55
CA GLU A 13 -14.18 12.87 1.04
C GLU A 13 -12.81 13.43 1.45
N ARG A 14 -12.41 13.20 2.71
CA ARG A 14 -11.11 13.64 3.23
C ARG A 14 -9.94 13.02 2.47
N VAL A 15 -9.97 11.71 2.23
CA VAL A 15 -8.95 11.00 1.45
C VAL A 15 -8.91 11.49 0.00
N ILE A 16 -10.06 11.63 -0.66
CA ILE A 16 -10.16 12.13 -2.04
C ILE A 16 -9.58 13.54 -2.16
N LYS A 17 -9.91 14.43 -1.22
CA LYS A 17 -9.35 15.79 -1.21
C LYS A 17 -7.83 15.79 -1.05
N GLN A 18 -7.29 14.94 -0.18
CA GLN A 18 -5.84 14.82 -0.03
C GLN A 18 -5.17 14.30 -1.29
N LEU A 19 -5.74 13.31 -1.95
CA LEU A 19 -5.24 12.81 -3.24
C LEU A 19 -5.29 13.86 -4.37
N ASN A 20 -6.14 14.88 -4.21
CA ASN A 20 -6.25 16.05 -5.10
C ASN A 20 -5.47 17.28 -4.58
N PHE A 21 -4.65 17.15 -3.56
CA PHE A 21 -3.89 18.24 -2.94
C PHE A 21 -4.76 19.38 -2.40
N GLU A 22 -5.95 19.04 -1.91
CA GLU A 22 -6.87 19.97 -1.27
C GLU A 22 -6.79 19.83 0.26
N LYS A 23 -7.01 20.95 0.96
CA LYS A 23 -7.08 20.97 2.44
C LYS A 23 -8.36 20.32 2.94
N THR A 24 -8.27 19.73 4.11
CA THR A 24 -9.36 19.01 4.79
C THR A 24 -9.52 19.51 6.22
N ASP A 25 -10.53 19.04 6.94
CA ASP A 25 -10.74 19.35 8.37
C ASP A 25 -9.61 18.83 9.28
N ARG A 26 -9.03 17.67 8.92
CA ARG A 26 -7.81 17.07 9.50
C ARG A 26 -7.10 16.21 8.46
N VAL A 27 -5.88 15.84 8.74
CA VAL A 27 -5.19 14.85 7.88
C VAL A 27 -5.85 13.49 8.03
N PRO A 28 -6.15 12.77 6.91
CA PRO A 28 -6.62 11.39 6.97
C PRO A 28 -5.47 10.44 7.30
N PHE A 29 -5.83 9.28 7.86
CA PHE A 29 -4.83 8.30 8.26
C PHE A 29 -5.32 6.85 8.19
N ASN A 30 -4.36 5.93 8.18
CA ASN A 30 -4.47 4.53 8.50
C ASN A 30 -3.17 4.10 9.21
N PHE A 31 -3.07 2.85 9.64
CA PHE A 31 -1.83 2.25 10.14
C PHE A 31 -1.89 0.74 10.09
N TRP A 32 -0.73 0.13 9.95
CA TRP A 32 -0.55 -1.31 9.99
C TRP A 32 0.31 -1.72 11.18
N MET A 33 0.21 -2.99 11.56
CA MET A 33 1.00 -3.54 12.67
C MET A 33 1.25 -5.03 12.44
N ASP A 34 2.32 -5.54 13.04
CA ASP A 34 2.64 -6.97 13.09
C ASP A 34 1.39 -7.80 13.43
N ARG A 35 1.21 -8.93 12.74
CA ARG A 35 0.02 -9.79 12.90
C ARG A 35 -0.26 -10.20 14.34
N ARG A 36 0.78 -10.39 15.17
CA ARG A 36 0.65 -10.78 16.58
C ARG A 36 0.14 -9.61 17.41
N LEU A 37 0.63 -8.40 17.14
CA LEU A 37 0.14 -7.18 17.76
C LEU A 37 -1.30 -6.90 17.32
N LEU A 38 -1.59 -7.03 16.03
CA LEU A 38 -2.92 -6.91 15.45
C LEU A 38 -3.91 -7.84 16.17
N ALA A 39 -3.58 -9.13 16.30
CA ALA A 39 -4.43 -10.11 16.98
C ALA A 39 -4.69 -9.77 18.47
N ASP A 40 -3.74 -9.11 19.14
CA ASP A 40 -3.94 -8.63 20.51
C ASP A 40 -4.93 -7.46 20.56
N TYR A 41 -4.80 -6.50 19.66
CA TYR A 41 -5.72 -5.37 19.54
C TYR A 41 -7.14 -5.84 19.16
N GLU A 42 -7.27 -6.74 18.19
CA GLU A 42 -8.56 -7.31 17.78
C GLU A 42 -9.27 -8.04 18.93
N ARG A 43 -8.55 -8.79 19.73
CA ARG A 43 -9.08 -9.47 20.92
C ARG A 43 -9.62 -8.50 21.97
N ASN A 44 -8.95 -7.35 22.13
CA ASN A 44 -9.28 -6.38 23.16
C ASN A 44 -10.29 -5.30 22.69
N LEU A 45 -10.29 -4.94 21.40
CA LEU A 45 -11.05 -3.83 20.84
C LEU A 45 -12.03 -4.22 19.71
N GLY A 46 -11.96 -5.47 19.22
CA GLY A 46 -12.72 -5.97 18.07
C GLY A 46 -11.98 -5.90 16.74
N GLU A 47 -12.40 -6.71 15.78
CA GLU A 47 -11.72 -6.89 14.47
C GLU A 47 -11.50 -5.59 13.68
N ASP A 48 -12.44 -4.67 13.77
CA ASP A 48 -12.35 -3.40 13.03
C ASP A 48 -11.86 -2.24 13.88
N PHE A 49 -11.08 -2.49 14.93
CA PHE A 49 -10.68 -1.46 15.92
C PHE A 49 -10.04 -0.21 15.30
N ARG A 50 -9.31 -0.35 14.19
CA ARG A 50 -8.74 0.81 13.50
C ARG A 50 -9.83 1.80 13.05
N ILE A 51 -10.99 1.28 12.66
CA ILE A 51 -12.14 2.06 12.21
C ILE A 51 -13.05 2.45 13.38
N THR A 52 -13.39 1.48 14.24
CA THR A 52 -14.41 1.66 15.28
C THR A 52 -13.88 2.37 16.53
N HIS A 53 -12.60 2.17 16.85
CA HIS A 53 -11.98 2.77 18.03
C HIS A 53 -11.13 4.00 17.68
N TYR A 54 -10.35 3.94 16.60
CA TYR A 54 -9.42 5.00 16.21
C TYR A 54 -9.96 5.94 15.13
N ASP A 55 -11.06 5.61 14.46
CA ASP A 55 -11.64 6.36 13.34
C ASP A 55 -10.67 6.56 12.16
N ALA A 56 -9.86 5.55 11.84
CA ALA A 56 -9.03 5.57 10.66
C ALA A 56 -9.86 5.77 9.38
N ASP A 57 -9.29 6.45 8.39
CA ASP A 57 -10.02 6.91 7.20
C ASP A 57 -9.99 5.92 6.03
N VAL A 58 -8.97 5.07 5.97
CA VAL A 58 -8.75 4.13 4.87
C VAL A 58 -8.98 2.70 5.34
N ILE A 59 -9.67 1.92 4.52
CA ILE A 59 -9.77 0.47 4.65
C ILE A 59 -9.06 -0.13 3.44
N GLU A 60 -8.02 -0.88 3.69
CA GLU A 60 -7.38 -1.70 2.69
C GLU A 60 -8.03 -3.09 2.69
N THR A 61 -8.34 -3.59 1.51
CA THR A 61 -9.00 -4.87 1.32
C THR A 61 -8.40 -5.62 0.15
N PHE A 62 -8.38 -6.94 0.23
CA PHE A 62 -7.73 -7.80 -0.74
C PHE A 62 -8.76 -8.67 -1.46
N PRO A 63 -8.62 -8.89 -2.78
CA PRO A 63 -9.29 -9.99 -3.45
C PRO A 63 -8.74 -11.32 -2.92
N LEU A 64 -9.61 -12.27 -2.62
CA LEU A 64 -9.23 -13.58 -2.09
C LEU A 64 -8.78 -14.52 -3.22
N LEU A 65 -7.62 -14.21 -3.81
CA LEU A 65 -6.97 -15.06 -4.81
C LEU A 65 -5.93 -15.96 -4.13
N GLU A 66 -6.08 -17.25 -4.28
CA GLU A 66 -5.14 -18.24 -3.77
C GLU A 66 -4.01 -18.49 -4.79
N TRP A 67 -3.00 -17.64 -4.77
CA TRP A 67 -1.84 -17.78 -5.65
C TRP A 67 -0.99 -18.99 -5.28
N PRO A 68 -0.52 -19.78 -6.27
CA PRO A 68 0.42 -20.85 -6.00
C PRO A 68 1.74 -20.26 -5.48
N GLN A 69 2.31 -20.90 -4.45
CA GLN A 69 3.52 -20.42 -3.79
C GLN A 69 4.45 -21.58 -3.43
N GLY A 70 5.74 -21.28 -3.32
CA GLY A 70 6.75 -22.18 -2.81
C GLY A 70 6.57 -22.48 -1.31
N LYS A 71 7.44 -23.29 -0.76
CA LYS A 71 7.45 -23.58 0.68
C LYS A 71 8.24 -22.50 1.41
N GLY A 72 7.88 -22.29 2.67
CA GLY A 72 8.55 -21.34 3.54
C GLY A 72 8.29 -21.63 5.00
N GLU A 73 8.84 -20.79 5.83
CA GLU A 73 8.70 -20.87 7.29
C GLU A 73 8.52 -19.48 7.91
N GLU A 74 7.89 -19.45 9.07
CA GLU A 74 7.81 -18.23 9.87
C GLU A 74 9.09 -18.04 10.68
N ARG A 75 9.72 -16.87 10.55
CA ARG A 75 10.85 -16.41 11.36
C ARG A 75 10.55 -14.99 11.85
N ASP A 76 10.65 -14.77 13.15
CA ASP A 76 10.47 -13.47 13.80
C ASP A 76 9.18 -12.72 13.41
N GLY A 77 8.11 -13.47 13.08
CA GLY A 77 6.81 -12.93 12.71
C GLY A 77 6.64 -12.61 11.23
N SER A 78 7.66 -12.84 10.41
CA SER A 78 7.61 -12.74 8.95
C SER A 78 7.68 -14.10 8.31
N PHE A 79 6.99 -14.28 7.19
CA PHE A 79 7.06 -15.50 6.39
C PHE A 79 8.19 -15.41 5.36
N TRP A 80 9.03 -16.43 5.33
CA TRP A 80 10.18 -16.51 4.43
C TRP A 80 10.04 -17.72 3.51
N PHE A 81 10.08 -17.49 2.21
CA PHE A 81 10.15 -18.57 1.24
C PHE A 81 11.54 -19.19 1.24
N THR A 82 11.62 -20.52 1.33
CA THR A 82 12.88 -21.28 1.41
C THR A 82 13.05 -22.27 0.27
N GLU A 83 11.96 -22.71 -0.37
CA GLU A 83 11.98 -23.58 -1.53
C GLU A 83 11.09 -23.00 -2.64
N PRO A 84 11.59 -22.84 -3.88
CA PRO A 84 10.79 -22.36 -4.98
C PRO A 84 9.71 -23.38 -5.38
N LEU A 85 8.57 -22.91 -5.84
CA LEU A 85 7.55 -23.71 -6.50
C LEU A 85 7.99 -24.06 -7.93
N ILE A 86 8.49 -23.06 -8.66
CA ILE A 86 9.02 -23.20 -10.01
C ILE A 86 10.52 -23.48 -9.90
N LYS A 87 10.95 -24.71 -10.13
CA LYS A 87 12.37 -25.09 -10.21
C LYS A 87 12.89 -24.96 -11.62
N GLU A 88 12.12 -25.47 -12.58
CA GLU A 88 12.40 -25.37 -14.01
C GLU A 88 11.24 -24.63 -14.71
N TRP A 89 11.53 -23.86 -15.77
CA TRP A 89 10.54 -22.98 -16.38
C TRP A 89 9.39 -23.72 -17.11
N ASP A 90 9.57 -24.97 -17.50
CA ASP A 90 8.50 -25.81 -18.07
C ASP A 90 7.41 -26.16 -17.02
N GLU A 91 7.75 -26.17 -15.73
CA GLU A 91 6.81 -26.34 -14.62
C GLU A 91 5.83 -25.15 -14.51
N ALA A 92 6.28 -23.94 -14.87
CA ALA A 92 5.45 -22.73 -14.81
C ALA A 92 4.18 -22.81 -15.67
N GLU A 93 4.22 -23.56 -16.79
CA GLU A 93 3.06 -23.72 -17.66
C GLU A 93 1.96 -24.58 -17.02
N GLN A 94 2.35 -25.49 -16.13
CA GLN A 94 1.46 -26.45 -15.47
C GLN A 94 0.80 -25.88 -14.20
N LEU A 95 1.19 -24.68 -13.76
CA LEU A 95 0.64 -24.06 -12.56
C LEU A 95 -0.87 -23.82 -12.71
N ILE A 96 -1.61 -24.25 -11.69
CA ILE A 96 -3.02 -23.92 -11.54
C ILE A 96 -3.10 -22.49 -10.98
N MET A 97 -3.54 -21.58 -11.80
CA MET A 97 -3.74 -20.19 -11.42
C MET A 97 -5.12 -19.97 -10.81
N PRO A 98 -5.29 -18.96 -9.92
CA PRO A 98 -6.60 -18.66 -9.35
C PRO A 98 -7.58 -18.16 -10.41
N ASP A 99 -8.86 -18.46 -10.21
CA ASP A 99 -9.93 -17.98 -11.09
C ASP A 99 -10.50 -16.64 -10.58
N PRO A 100 -10.28 -15.54 -11.30
CA PRO A 100 -10.80 -14.23 -10.90
C PRO A 100 -12.33 -14.10 -11.10
N GLU A 101 -13.00 -15.07 -11.72
CA GLU A 101 -14.45 -15.03 -11.92
C GLU A 101 -15.25 -15.57 -10.73
N GLU A 102 -14.61 -16.24 -9.78
CA GLU A 102 -15.27 -16.73 -8.57
C GLU A 102 -15.77 -15.57 -7.68
N GLU A 103 -17.03 -15.54 -7.34
CA GLU A 103 -17.63 -14.50 -6.50
C GLU A 103 -17.00 -14.41 -5.10
N LYS A 104 -16.52 -15.53 -4.53
CA LYS A 104 -15.84 -15.53 -3.22
C LYS A 104 -14.61 -14.60 -3.19
N VAL A 105 -13.95 -14.40 -4.34
CA VAL A 105 -12.77 -13.52 -4.48
C VAL A 105 -13.07 -12.10 -3.99
N TYR A 106 -14.29 -11.63 -4.16
CA TYR A 106 -14.71 -10.26 -3.86
C TYR A 106 -15.44 -10.10 -2.54
N SER A 107 -15.65 -11.18 -1.78
CA SER A 107 -16.49 -11.19 -0.58
C SER A 107 -16.07 -10.16 0.48
N HIS A 108 -14.77 -10.01 0.77
CA HIS A 108 -14.26 -9.01 1.71
C HIS A 108 -14.48 -7.58 1.20
N ILE A 109 -14.32 -7.37 -0.10
CA ILE A 109 -14.53 -6.05 -0.73
C ILE A 109 -16.01 -5.66 -0.59
N TYR A 110 -16.94 -6.54 -0.92
CA TYR A 110 -18.38 -6.29 -0.76
C TYR A 110 -18.78 -6.06 0.70
N ALA A 111 -18.21 -6.83 1.62
CA ALA A 111 -18.47 -6.67 3.05
C ALA A 111 -18.02 -5.30 3.55
N ASN A 112 -16.82 -4.86 3.19
CA ASN A 112 -16.27 -3.56 3.59
C ASN A 112 -17.07 -2.40 2.98
N LEU A 113 -17.41 -2.46 1.69
CA LEU A 113 -18.24 -1.44 1.03
C LEU A 113 -19.62 -1.31 1.66
N LYS A 114 -20.23 -2.43 2.06
CA LYS A 114 -21.55 -2.44 2.72
C LYS A 114 -21.48 -1.91 4.15
N LYS A 115 -20.44 -2.30 4.90
CA LYS A 115 -20.30 -1.98 6.33
C LYS A 115 -19.83 -0.54 6.55
N TYR A 116 -18.99 -0.02 5.66
CA TYR A 116 -18.30 1.25 5.81
C TYR A 116 -18.41 2.14 4.55
N PRO A 117 -19.60 2.58 4.14
CA PRO A 117 -19.82 3.31 2.89
C PRO A 117 -19.12 4.69 2.86
N ASP A 118 -18.85 5.28 4.02
CA ASP A 118 -18.21 6.60 4.16
C ASP A 118 -16.68 6.56 4.34
N LYS A 119 -16.10 5.35 4.40
CA LYS A 119 -14.65 5.17 4.45
C LYS A 119 -14.04 5.07 3.04
N ALA A 120 -12.77 5.42 2.90
CA ALA A 120 -12.04 5.24 1.66
C ALA A 120 -11.61 3.77 1.54
N ILE A 121 -12.13 3.07 0.52
CA ILE A 121 -11.78 1.66 0.28
C ILE A 121 -10.69 1.60 -0.77
N PHE A 122 -9.53 1.05 -0.41
CA PHE A 122 -8.41 0.76 -1.31
C PHE A 122 -8.36 -0.75 -1.55
N VAL A 123 -8.38 -1.15 -2.81
CA VAL A 123 -8.29 -2.58 -3.19
C VAL A 123 -6.86 -2.89 -3.58
N ASN A 124 -6.23 -3.73 -2.79
CA ASN A 124 -4.84 -4.12 -2.95
C ASN A 124 -4.70 -5.19 -4.04
N ILE A 125 -3.78 -4.96 -4.96
CA ILE A 125 -3.46 -5.83 -6.09
C ILE A 125 -1.97 -6.16 -5.99
N PRO A 126 -1.60 -7.38 -5.57
CA PRO A 126 -0.21 -7.79 -5.54
C PRO A 126 0.42 -7.70 -6.93
N GLY A 127 1.62 -7.15 -6.99
CA GLY A 127 2.37 -7.02 -8.23
C GLY A 127 3.04 -8.32 -8.68
N PRO A 128 3.50 -8.35 -9.92
CA PRO A 128 4.11 -9.55 -10.49
C PRO A 128 5.41 -9.93 -9.79
N PHE A 129 6.25 -8.98 -9.38
CA PHE A 129 7.52 -9.27 -8.74
C PHE A 129 7.31 -9.91 -7.34
N THR A 130 6.39 -9.37 -6.56
CA THR A 130 5.99 -9.93 -5.26
C THR A 130 5.44 -11.35 -5.40
N LEU A 131 4.57 -11.61 -6.37
CA LEU A 131 4.00 -12.94 -6.59
C LEU A 131 5.04 -13.94 -7.10
N LEU A 132 5.91 -13.50 -8.01
CA LEU A 132 7.00 -14.32 -8.52
C LEU A 132 8.05 -14.63 -7.46
N HIS A 133 8.32 -13.71 -6.52
CA HIS A 133 9.17 -14.00 -5.36
C HIS A 133 8.62 -15.22 -4.58
N GLY A 134 7.32 -15.29 -4.36
CA GLY A 134 6.70 -16.45 -3.72
C GLY A 134 6.76 -17.75 -4.55
N MET A 135 6.87 -17.67 -5.87
CA MET A 135 6.90 -18.83 -6.76
C MET A 135 8.33 -19.31 -7.09
N ARG A 136 9.26 -18.36 -7.28
CA ARG A 136 10.59 -18.62 -7.86
C ARG A 136 11.75 -18.33 -6.91
N LEU A 137 11.54 -17.59 -5.82
CA LEU A 137 12.50 -16.94 -4.92
C LEU A 137 13.23 -15.75 -5.58
N MET A 138 13.59 -14.79 -4.73
CA MET A 138 14.19 -13.52 -5.15
C MET A 138 15.51 -13.70 -5.92
N ASP A 139 16.40 -14.55 -5.40
CA ASP A 139 17.72 -14.78 -6.01
C ASP A 139 17.59 -15.34 -7.42
N ASN A 140 16.69 -16.31 -7.62
CA ASN A 140 16.44 -16.88 -8.93
C ASN A 140 15.87 -15.84 -9.90
N LEU A 141 14.95 -14.98 -9.45
CA LEU A 141 14.37 -13.93 -10.29
C LEU A 141 15.43 -12.96 -10.82
N PHE A 142 16.44 -12.61 -10.00
CA PHE A 142 17.51 -11.74 -10.44
C PHE A 142 18.37 -12.37 -11.56
N PHE A 143 18.60 -13.68 -11.51
CA PHE A 143 19.27 -14.40 -12.60
C PHE A 143 18.35 -14.53 -13.82
N ASP A 144 17.06 -14.85 -13.62
CA ASP A 144 16.12 -15.10 -14.69
C ASP A 144 15.85 -13.88 -15.58
N ILE A 145 16.01 -12.65 -15.06
CA ILE A 145 15.96 -11.41 -15.87
C ILE A 145 16.98 -11.45 -17.02
N TYR A 146 18.13 -12.09 -16.80
CA TYR A 146 19.19 -12.20 -17.82
C TYR A 146 19.16 -13.54 -18.57
N ASP A 147 18.92 -14.63 -17.86
CA ASP A 147 19.06 -15.98 -18.38
C ASP A 147 17.78 -16.51 -19.03
N ASN A 148 16.61 -16.07 -18.55
CA ASN A 148 15.30 -16.59 -18.94
C ASN A 148 14.23 -15.49 -19.14
N PRO A 149 14.53 -14.34 -19.80
CA PRO A 149 13.60 -13.21 -19.88
C PRO A 149 12.25 -13.58 -20.51
N ASP A 150 12.24 -14.39 -21.57
CA ASP A 150 11.00 -14.81 -22.25
C ASP A 150 10.08 -15.63 -21.34
N ALA A 151 10.65 -16.52 -20.52
CA ALA A 151 9.88 -17.31 -19.57
C ALA A 151 9.32 -16.43 -18.44
N LEU A 152 10.12 -15.47 -17.97
CA LEU A 152 9.70 -14.49 -16.97
C LEU A 152 8.57 -13.62 -17.52
N HIS A 153 8.67 -13.09 -18.73
CA HIS A 153 7.59 -12.35 -19.39
C HIS A 153 6.31 -13.17 -19.53
N LYS A 154 6.42 -14.45 -19.88
CA LYS A 154 5.26 -15.32 -20.08
C LYS A 154 4.47 -15.54 -18.78
N ILE A 155 5.14 -15.83 -17.68
CA ILE A 155 4.46 -16.02 -16.38
C ILE A 155 3.93 -14.69 -15.82
N THR A 156 4.70 -13.60 -15.94
CA THR A 156 4.28 -12.25 -15.53
C THR A 156 2.99 -11.85 -16.25
N LYS A 157 2.93 -12.09 -17.57
CA LYS A 157 1.71 -11.82 -18.34
C LYS A 157 0.51 -12.64 -17.83
N ARG A 158 0.68 -13.93 -17.54
CA ARG A 158 -0.42 -14.76 -16.99
C ARG A 158 -0.93 -14.24 -15.66
N ILE A 159 -0.02 -13.79 -14.77
CA ILE A 159 -0.36 -13.18 -13.50
C ILE A 159 -1.18 -11.90 -13.73
N MET A 160 -0.68 -11.02 -14.57
CA MET A 160 -1.32 -9.73 -14.79
C MET A 160 -2.61 -9.80 -15.59
N ASP A 161 -2.77 -10.79 -16.49
CA ASP A 161 -4.06 -11.06 -17.15
C ASP A 161 -5.16 -11.40 -16.11
N ILE A 162 -4.84 -12.10 -15.03
CA ILE A 162 -5.75 -12.40 -13.92
C ILE A 162 -6.00 -11.13 -13.08
N GLN A 163 -4.95 -10.42 -12.71
CA GLN A 163 -5.07 -9.17 -11.93
C GLN A 163 -5.88 -8.11 -12.69
N ASN A 164 -5.70 -7.99 -14.00
CA ASN A 164 -6.48 -7.05 -14.82
C ASN A 164 -7.97 -7.41 -14.85
N LYS A 165 -8.35 -8.69 -14.85
CA LYS A 165 -9.76 -9.11 -14.69
C LYS A 165 -10.32 -8.72 -13.32
N VAL A 166 -9.53 -8.86 -12.26
CA VAL A 166 -9.92 -8.37 -10.92
C VAL A 166 -10.12 -6.86 -10.94
N ILE A 167 -9.17 -6.12 -11.50
CA ILE A 167 -9.26 -4.66 -11.62
C ILE A 167 -10.52 -4.26 -12.39
N GLU A 168 -10.80 -4.92 -13.52
CA GLU A 168 -12.02 -4.67 -14.31
C GLU A 168 -13.31 -4.82 -13.51
N LYS A 169 -13.37 -5.80 -12.59
CA LYS A 169 -14.52 -5.99 -11.71
C LYS A 169 -14.59 -4.92 -10.61
N VAL A 170 -13.49 -4.70 -9.89
CA VAL A 170 -13.51 -3.82 -8.71
C VAL A 170 -13.66 -2.33 -9.05
N ILE A 171 -13.20 -1.88 -10.21
CA ILE A 171 -13.38 -0.47 -10.62
C ILE A 171 -14.85 -0.10 -10.89
N ARG A 172 -15.74 -1.08 -11.10
CA ARG A 172 -17.19 -0.88 -11.22
C ARG A 172 -17.86 -0.67 -9.86
N LEU A 173 -17.15 -0.98 -8.78
CA LEU A 173 -17.64 -0.82 -7.40
C LEU A 173 -17.30 0.61 -6.88
N PRO A 174 -17.96 1.09 -5.81
CA PRO A 174 -17.70 2.41 -5.25
C PRO A 174 -16.40 2.48 -4.41
N ILE A 175 -15.34 1.76 -4.83
CA ILE A 175 -14.01 1.85 -4.24
C ILE A 175 -13.39 3.23 -4.51
N THR A 176 -12.39 3.62 -3.69
CA THR A 176 -11.66 4.88 -3.85
C THR A 176 -10.43 4.72 -4.71
N ALA A 177 -9.65 3.66 -4.48
CA ALA A 177 -8.40 3.43 -5.21
C ALA A 177 -8.15 1.96 -5.52
N VAL A 178 -7.41 1.72 -6.61
CA VAL A 178 -6.66 0.50 -6.86
C VAL A 178 -5.26 0.70 -6.29
N TYR A 179 -4.76 -0.26 -5.53
CA TYR A 179 -3.52 -0.15 -4.79
C TYR A 179 -2.58 -1.28 -5.18
N PHE A 180 -1.63 -1.00 -6.07
CA PHE A 180 -0.61 -1.96 -6.49
C PHE A 180 0.47 -2.09 -5.43
N GLN A 181 0.82 -3.33 -5.10
CA GLN A 181 1.86 -3.66 -4.10
C GLN A 181 2.96 -4.49 -4.77
N ASP A 182 4.14 -3.89 -4.91
CA ASP A 182 5.29 -4.58 -5.48
C ASP A 182 6.60 -4.01 -4.91
N ASP A 183 7.29 -4.80 -4.08
CA ASP A 183 8.51 -4.37 -3.39
C ASP A 183 9.70 -4.36 -4.33
N ILE A 184 9.98 -3.20 -4.91
CA ILE A 184 11.04 -2.98 -5.92
C ILE A 184 12.27 -2.27 -5.37
N ALA A 185 12.28 -1.97 -4.07
CA ALA A 185 13.38 -1.26 -3.42
C ALA A 185 13.79 -1.91 -2.10
N SER A 186 15.01 -1.62 -1.69
CA SER A 186 15.59 -1.93 -0.39
C SER A 186 15.87 -0.64 0.39
N SER A 187 16.40 -0.74 1.59
CA SER A 187 16.86 0.41 2.38
C SER A 187 17.92 1.27 1.65
N SER A 188 18.69 0.69 0.74
CA SER A 188 19.78 1.36 0.03
C SER A 188 19.40 1.88 -1.36
N GLY A 189 18.24 1.52 -1.90
CA GLY A 189 17.76 1.93 -3.23
C GLY A 189 17.03 0.84 -3.97
N LEU A 190 16.81 1.04 -5.26
CA LEU A 190 16.10 0.10 -6.12
C LEU A 190 16.83 -1.25 -6.21
N LEU A 191 16.08 -2.35 -6.23
CA LEU A 191 16.60 -3.71 -6.36
C LEU A 191 17.11 -4.01 -7.77
N LEU A 192 16.57 -3.34 -8.78
CA LEU A 192 16.89 -3.48 -10.18
C LEU A 192 17.17 -2.12 -10.80
N SER A 193 17.79 -2.09 -11.98
CA SER A 193 17.93 -0.85 -12.75
C SER A 193 16.55 -0.33 -13.20
N ILE A 194 16.42 0.98 -13.40
CA ILE A 194 15.15 1.58 -13.84
C ILE A 194 14.64 0.93 -15.13
N PRO A 195 15.45 0.70 -16.18
CA PRO A 195 14.98 0.01 -17.39
C PRO A 195 14.41 -1.40 -17.11
N MET A 196 15.03 -2.17 -16.20
CA MET A 196 14.54 -3.48 -15.83
C MET A 196 13.22 -3.40 -15.05
N ILE A 197 13.09 -2.44 -14.12
CA ILE A 197 11.82 -2.21 -13.41
C ILE A 197 10.73 -1.80 -14.40
N GLU A 198 11.03 -0.95 -15.38
CA GLU A 198 10.07 -0.58 -16.43
C GLU A 198 9.64 -1.82 -17.22
N GLU A 199 10.57 -2.60 -17.76
CA GLU A 199 10.32 -3.74 -18.63
C GLU A 199 9.59 -4.90 -17.91
N PHE A 200 10.09 -5.30 -16.75
CA PHE A 200 9.62 -6.51 -16.07
C PHE A 200 8.49 -6.27 -15.06
N ILE A 201 8.21 -5.01 -14.68
CA ILE A 201 7.25 -4.68 -13.63
C ILE A 201 6.28 -3.59 -14.11
N LEU A 202 6.74 -2.35 -14.36
CA LEU A 202 5.84 -1.21 -14.57
C LEU A 202 5.03 -1.31 -15.87
N ASP A 203 5.58 -1.88 -16.93
CA ASP A 203 4.88 -2.05 -18.20
C ASP A 203 3.64 -2.94 -18.05
N TYR A 204 3.69 -3.90 -17.15
CA TYR A 204 2.56 -4.76 -16.83
C TYR A 204 1.46 -4.08 -16.00
N PHE A 205 1.77 -3.02 -15.27
CA PHE A 205 0.76 -2.26 -14.54
C PHE A 205 0.00 -1.26 -15.41
N LYS A 206 0.54 -0.86 -16.55
CA LYS A 206 -0.02 0.23 -17.39
C LYS A 206 -1.49 -0.01 -17.76
N GLU A 207 -1.87 -1.23 -18.11
CA GLU A 207 -3.25 -1.57 -18.46
C GLU A 207 -4.20 -1.37 -17.27
N GLY A 208 -3.86 -1.93 -16.11
CA GLY A 208 -4.66 -1.80 -14.88
C GLY A 208 -4.77 -0.35 -14.41
N ILE A 209 -3.66 0.41 -14.49
CA ILE A 209 -3.64 1.85 -14.18
C ILE A 209 -4.57 2.61 -15.13
N HIS A 210 -4.48 2.34 -16.43
CA HIS A 210 -5.36 2.97 -17.43
C HIS A 210 -6.84 2.70 -17.14
N MET A 211 -7.20 1.43 -16.87
CA MET A 211 -8.58 1.06 -16.53
C MET A 211 -9.07 1.77 -15.27
N ALA A 212 -8.27 1.80 -14.21
CA ALA A 212 -8.61 2.47 -12.95
C ALA A 212 -8.85 3.98 -13.16
N LYS A 213 -7.94 4.65 -13.85
CA LYS A 213 -8.07 6.09 -14.13
C LYS A 213 -9.27 6.41 -15.03
N LYS A 214 -9.52 5.60 -16.06
CA LYS A 214 -10.71 5.77 -16.92
C LYS A 214 -12.01 5.62 -16.16
N ALA A 215 -12.03 4.78 -15.12
CA ALA A 215 -13.17 4.62 -14.21
C ALA A 215 -13.23 5.67 -13.10
N GLY A 216 -12.35 6.69 -13.12
CA GLY A 216 -12.30 7.75 -12.11
C GLY A 216 -11.78 7.27 -10.74
N LYS A 217 -11.03 6.16 -10.70
CA LYS A 217 -10.40 5.66 -9.48
C LYS A 217 -8.98 6.21 -9.34
N TYR A 218 -8.54 6.42 -8.10
CA TYR A 218 -7.15 6.72 -7.81
C TYR A 218 -6.29 5.47 -7.89
N VAL A 219 -5.00 5.68 -8.10
CA VAL A 219 -4.02 4.60 -8.15
C VAL A 219 -2.93 4.88 -7.11
N VAL A 220 -2.71 3.94 -6.22
CA VAL A 220 -1.66 3.96 -5.20
C VAL A 220 -0.62 2.91 -5.57
N PHE A 221 0.65 3.18 -5.31
CA PHE A 221 1.73 2.22 -5.49
C PHE A 221 2.46 2.03 -4.16
N HIS A 222 2.71 0.77 -3.80
CA HIS A 222 3.49 0.40 -2.63
C HIS A 222 4.81 -0.23 -3.04
N SER A 223 5.84 0.22 -2.39
CA SER A 223 7.11 -0.47 -2.24
C SER A 223 7.80 0.03 -0.98
N ASP A 224 8.23 -0.89 -0.16
CA ASP A 224 9.14 -0.58 0.93
C ASP A 224 10.48 -0.04 0.42
N GLY A 225 11.25 0.58 1.32
CA GLY A 225 12.61 1.02 1.09
C GLY A 225 12.76 2.41 0.47
N ASN A 226 13.91 2.62 -0.16
CA ASN A 226 14.25 3.87 -0.81
C ASN A 226 13.76 3.87 -2.27
N VAL A 227 12.60 4.47 -2.48
CA VAL A 227 11.94 4.56 -3.79
C VAL A 227 12.29 5.81 -4.59
N THR A 228 13.21 6.65 -4.10
CA THR A 228 13.52 7.95 -4.70
C THR A 228 13.85 7.85 -6.20
N GLY A 229 14.58 6.79 -6.61
CA GLY A 229 15.02 6.61 -7.99
C GLY A 229 13.90 6.32 -9.01
N ILE A 230 12.70 5.90 -8.56
CA ILE A 230 11.60 5.50 -9.46
C ILE A 230 10.44 6.49 -9.49
N LEU A 231 10.43 7.50 -8.61
CA LEU A 231 9.28 8.39 -8.44
C LEU A 231 8.84 9.11 -9.73
N ASP A 232 9.77 9.54 -10.57
CA ASP A 232 9.43 10.17 -11.86
C ASP A 232 8.67 9.20 -12.77
N LYS A 233 9.07 7.94 -12.81
CA LYS A 233 8.39 6.90 -13.60
C LYS A 233 7.00 6.59 -13.06
N LEU A 234 6.83 6.53 -11.75
CA LEU A 234 5.53 6.35 -11.11
C LEU A 234 4.57 7.50 -11.47
N VAL A 235 5.05 8.73 -11.47
CA VAL A 235 4.25 9.89 -11.92
C VAL A 235 3.91 9.79 -13.41
N GLU A 236 4.88 9.39 -14.24
CA GLU A 236 4.71 9.26 -15.70
C GLU A 236 3.61 8.26 -16.05
N ILE A 237 3.59 7.09 -15.41
CA ILE A 237 2.55 6.06 -15.62
C ILE A 237 1.22 6.39 -14.96
N GLY A 238 1.16 7.43 -14.13
CA GLY A 238 -0.08 7.98 -13.58
C GLY A 238 -0.45 7.53 -12.17
N ILE A 239 0.51 7.13 -11.34
CA ILE A 239 0.31 6.88 -9.91
C ILE A 239 -0.10 8.18 -9.21
N ASN A 240 -1.09 8.12 -8.32
CA ASN A 240 -1.58 9.27 -7.56
C ASN A 240 -0.92 9.40 -6.18
N ALA A 241 -0.55 8.28 -5.56
CA ALA A 241 0.11 8.28 -4.25
C ALA A 241 1.12 7.15 -4.13
N ILE A 242 2.20 7.39 -3.40
CA ILE A 242 3.24 6.42 -3.02
C ILE A 242 3.07 6.02 -1.56
N ASN A 243 3.26 4.74 -1.26
CA ASN A 243 3.23 4.13 0.07
C ASN A 243 4.46 3.22 0.28
N PRO A 244 5.01 3.10 1.47
CA PRO A 244 4.74 3.90 2.67
C PRO A 244 5.60 5.17 2.76
N MET A 245 6.54 5.39 1.84
CA MET A 245 7.47 6.51 1.86
C MET A 245 8.17 6.61 3.21
N GLN A 246 8.91 5.55 3.59
CA GLN A 246 9.56 5.42 4.88
C GLN A 246 10.58 6.55 5.12
N PRO A 247 10.49 7.28 6.25
CA PRO A 247 11.33 8.47 6.51
C PRO A 247 12.80 8.15 6.70
N GLU A 248 13.14 6.92 7.08
CA GLU A 248 14.51 6.46 7.29
C GLU A 248 15.29 6.36 5.97
N PHE A 249 14.58 6.20 4.86
CA PHE A 249 15.19 5.94 3.55
C PHE A 249 14.88 7.02 2.52
N ASN A 250 13.94 7.94 2.79
CA ASN A 250 13.45 8.90 1.79
C ASN A 250 13.48 10.34 2.34
N ASP A 251 14.00 11.27 1.53
CA ASP A 251 14.06 12.69 1.88
C ASP A 251 12.72 13.40 1.60
N PHE A 252 11.96 13.70 2.65
CA PHE A 252 10.66 14.37 2.56
C PHE A 252 10.73 15.80 2.03
N ILE A 253 11.82 16.51 2.29
CA ILE A 253 12.00 17.90 1.82
C ILE A 253 12.22 17.88 0.30
N ALA A 254 13.11 17.02 -0.17
CA ALA A 254 13.34 16.82 -1.60
C ALA A 254 12.07 16.30 -2.30
N PHE A 255 11.38 15.33 -1.70
CA PHE A 255 10.10 14.83 -2.22
C PHE A 255 9.07 15.96 -2.35
N LYS A 256 8.81 16.71 -1.29
CA LYS A 256 7.84 17.81 -1.31
C LYS A 256 8.17 18.85 -2.38
N LYS A 257 9.44 19.21 -2.50
CA LYS A 257 9.91 20.18 -3.51
C LYS A 257 9.64 19.71 -4.94
N ASN A 258 9.86 18.42 -5.23
CA ASN A 258 9.85 17.91 -6.60
C ASN A 258 8.48 17.34 -7.01
N TYR A 259 7.68 16.82 -6.08
CA TYR A 259 6.48 16.04 -6.39
C TYR A 259 5.17 16.61 -5.86
N HIS A 260 5.19 17.70 -5.08
CA HIS A 260 3.96 18.34 -4.61
C HIS A 260 3.04 18.73 -5.78
N GLY A 261 1.77 18.36 -5.67
CA GLY A 261 0.77 18.55 -6.74
C GLY A 261 0.81 17.47 -7.84
N ARG A 262 1.77 16.53 -7.78
CA ARG A 262 1.94 15.46 -8.78
C ARG A 262 1.80 14.07 -8.19
N LEU A 263 2.36 13.84 -7.00
CA LEU A 263 2.36 12.56 -6.29
C LEU A 263 2.10 12.81 -4.82
N ALA A 264 1.04 12.23 -4.28
CA ALA A 264 0.71 12.29 -2.86
C ALA A 264 1.51 11.23 -2.07
N VAL A 265 1.60 11.42 -0.75
CA VAL A 265 2.15 10.41 0.16
C VAL A 265 1.01 9.74 0.91
N TYR A 266 0.98 8.43 0.88
CA TYR A 266 0.21 7.59 1.80
C TYR A 266 1.19 6.87 2.72
N GLY A 267 1.58 7.52 3.84
CA GLY A 267 2.65 6.99 4.68
C GLY A 267 3.31 8.04 5.56
N GLY A 268 4.63 7.93 5.67
CA GLY A 268 5.52 8.90 6.31
C GLY A 268 5.81 8.64 7.78
N ILE A 269 5.14 7.71 8.45
CA ILE A 269 5.31 7.43 9.87
C ILE A 269 6.45 6.42 10.07
N ASP A 270 7.42 6.75 10.91
CA ASP A 270 8.52 5.87 11.32
C ASP A 270 8.01 4.78 12.26
N ASN A 271 7.84 3.57 11.73
CA ASN A 271 7.41 2.39 12.47
C ASN A 271 8.57 1.54 13.00
N THR A 272 9.82 1.89 12.69
CA THR A 272 11.00 1.10 13.05
C THR A 272 11.62 1.53 14.37
N LYS A 273 11.54 2.82 14.68
CA LYS A 273 12.20 3.42 15.86
C LYS A 273 11.29 4.37 16.65
N ILE A 274 10.72 5.38 15.99
CA ILE A 274 10.01 6.45 16.71
C ILE A 274 8.72 5.94 17.33
N ILE A 275 7.89 5.21 16.59
CA ILE A 275 6.63 4.73 17.16
C ILE A 275 6.87 3.63 18.20
N PRO A 276 7.70 2.59 17.96
CA PRO A 276 7.84 1.53 18.96
C PRO A 276 8.65 1.95 20.20
N ASP A 277 9.71 2.74 20.04
CA ASP A 277 10.70 2.97 21.10
C ASP A 277 10.77 4.42 21.59
N GLY A 278 10.10 5.35 20.91
CA GLY A 278 10.12 6.77 21.25
C GLY A 278 9.27 7.10 22.47
N SER A 279 9.62 8.18 23.16
CA SER A 279 8.75 8.82 24.16
C SER A 279 7.52 9.44 23.49
N ILE A 280 6.46 9.67 24.28
CA ILE A 280 5.25 10.32 23.80
C ILE A 280 5.55 11.67 23.14
N SER A 281 6.50 12.45 23.67
CA SER A 281 6.91 13.72 23.08
C SER A 281 7.57 13.54 21.72
N GLU A 282 8.49 12.58 21.56
CA GLU A 282 9.15 12.30 20.28
C GLU A 282 8.16 11.84 19.22
N ILE A 283 7.17 11.03 19.60
CA ILE A 283 6.07 10.61 18.70
C ILE A 283 5.26 11.84 18.24
N GLN A 284 4.87 12.71 19.17
CA GLN A 284 4.11 13.92 18.84
C GLN A 284 4.90 14.88 17.94
N ASP A 285 6.19 15.05 18.20
CA ASP A 285 7.07 15.89 17.40
C ASP A 285 7.25 15.29 15.98
N HIS A 286 7.41 13.96 15.87
CA HIS A 286 7.51 13.27 14.60
C HIS A 286 6.26 13.42 13.73
N ILE A 287 5.07 13.18 14.31
CA ILE A 287 3.80 13.37 13.59
C ILE A 287 3.61 14.82 13.16
N SER A 288 3.97 15.78 14.03
CA SER A 288 3.91 17.20 13.69
C SER A 288 4.89 17.56 12.58
N TYR A 289 6.10 17.00 12.58
CA TYR A 289 7.10 17.18 11.52
C TYR A 289 6.58 16.68 10.17
N ILE A 290 5.99 15.47 10.10
CA ILE A 290 5.42 14.91 8.87
C ILE A 290 4.34 15.86 8.34
N PHE A 291 3.40 16.28 9.19
CA PHE A 291 2.32 17.18 8.78
C PHE A 291 2.88 18.52 8.27
N ASN A 292 3.82 19.12 8.98
CA ASN A 292 4.40 20.40 8.60
C ASN A 292 5.23 20.32 7.32
N THR A 293 5.89 19.18 7.07
CA THR A 293 6.75 19.00 5.90
C THR A 293 5.92 18.59 4.68
N LEU A 294 5.09 17.57 4.78
CA LEU A 294 4.36 16.98 3.66
C LEU A 294 2.93 17.49 3.52
N GLY A 295 2.23 17.73 4.63
CA GLY A 295 0.79 17.94 4.68
C GLY A 295 0.29 19.34 4.34
N GLN A 296 1.06 20.39 4.56
CA GLN A 296 0.60 21.80 4.60
C GLN A 296 -0.33 22.26 3.48
N ASN A 297 -0.24 21.68 2.29
CA ASN A 297 -1.06 22.03 1.14
C ASN A 297 -1.80 20.82 0.54
N GLY A 298 -2.16 19.85 1.38
CA GLY A 298 -2.71 18.58 0.92
C GLY A 298 -1.66 17.61 0.36
N GLY A 299 -2.10 16.48 -0.13
CA GLY A 299 -1.22 15.45 -0.68
C GLY A 299 -0.66 14.48 0.37
N LEU A 300 -1.31 14.37 1.55
CA LEU A 300 -0.86 13.50 2.62
C LEU A 300 -2.00 12.68 3.23
N ILE A 301 -1.86 11.39 3.20
CA ILE A 301 -2.61 10.43 4.02
C ILE A 301 -1.56 9.82 4.95
N MET A 302 -1.60 10.11 6.26
CA MET A 302 -0.61 9.55 7.17
C MET A 302 -0.81 8.05 7.35
N SER A 303 0.27 7.29 7.26
CA SER A 303 0.24 5.86 7.56
C SER A 303 1.59 5.38 8.06
N SER A 304 1.57 4.36 8.92
CA SER A 304 2.74 3.55 9.20
C SER A 304 2.74 2.33 8.28
N HIS A 305 3.91 1.76 8.06
CA HIS A 305 4.05 0.35 7.74
C HIS A 305 3.88 -0.47 9.04
N ASP A 306 4.21 -1.77 9.06
CA ASP A 306 3.97 -2.66 10.18
C ASP A 306 4.63 -2.18 11.49
N ILE A 307 3.80 -1.70 12.42
CA ILE A 307 4.24 -1.38 13.78
C ILE A 307 4.63 -2.70 14.48
N PRO A 308 5.87 -2.82 15.02
CA PRO A 308 6.37 -4.09 15.54
C PRO A 308 5.67 -4.52 16.84
N ILE A 309 5.72 -5.82 17.13
CA ILE A 309 5.03 -6.46 18.25
C ILE A 309 5.34 -5.87 19.62
N HIS A 310 6.55 -5.33 19.81
CA HIS A 310 6.98 -4.76 21.11
C HIS A 310 6.51 -3.33 21.34
N CYS A 311 5.82 -2.73 20.35
CA CYS A 311 5.33 -1.35 20.48
C CYS A 311 4.29 -1.23 21.61
N PRO A 312 4.51 -0.33 22.59
CA PRO A 312 3.54 -0.08 23.64
C PRO A 312 2.23 0.49 23.07
N ARG A 313 1.10 0.07 23.63
CA ARG A 313 -0.22 0.58 23.21
C ARG A 313 -0.31 2.10 23.37
N GLU A 314 0.26 2.65 24.43
CA GLU A 314 0.28 4.10 24.68
C GLU A 314 0.96 4.91 23.57
N ASN A 315 1.94 4.31 22.89
CA ASN A 315 2.62 4.92 21.74
C ASN A 315 1.70 4.98 20.51
N VAL A 316 0.95 3.92 20.23
CA VAL A 316 -0.07 3.91 19.16
C VAL A 316 -1.18 4.92 19.48
N ASP A 317 -1.64 4.98 20.73
CA ASP A 317 -2.64 5.96 21.17
C ASP A 317 -2.13 7.40 20.99
N ALA A 318 -0.88 7.68 21.39
CA ALA A 318 -0.26 8.99 21.22
C ALA A 318 -0.09 9.39 19.75
N MET A 319 0.33 8.46 18.92
CA MET A 319 0.42 8.64 17.47
C MET A 319 -0.94 9.08 16.90
N VAL A 320 -1.99 8.29 17.13
CA VAL A 320 -3.32 8.59 16.59
C VAL A 320 -3.88 9.91 17.15
N GLN A 321 -3.74 10.14 18.45
CA GLN A 321 -4.19 11.40 19.07
C GLN A 321 -3.49 12.62 18.46
N GLN A 322 -2.20 12.54 18.14
CA GLN A 322 -1.48 13.64 17.51
C GLN A 322 -1.88 13.81 16.05
N ILE A 323 -2.11 12.72 15.29
CA ILE A 323 -2.61 12.80 13.91
C ILE A 323 -3.94 13.56 13.85
N ILE A 324 -4.88 13.25 14.76
CA ILE A 324 -6.19 13.92 14.83
C ILE A 324 -6.08 15.44 15.09
N LYS A 325 -5.01 15.88 15.76
CA LYS A 325 -4.73 17.31 15.98
C LYS A 325 -4.14 18.03 14.77
N CYS A 326 -3.64 17.29 13.76
CA CYS A 326 -3.12 17.86 12.51
C CYS A 326 -4.27 18.37 11.64
N LYS A 327 -4.59 19.66 11.76
CA LYS A 327 -5.69 20.36 11.06
C LYS A 327 -5.14 21.41 10.10
N TYR A 328 -5.89 21.71 9.04
CA TYR A 328 -5.52 22.68 8.00
C TYR A 328 -6.07 24.08 8.28
#